data_23726928c83d48c45727d157bafb5a1d
#
_entry.id   23726928c83d48c45727d157bafb5a1d
#
_cell.length_a   1.000
_cell.length_b   1.000
_cell.length_c   1.000
_cell.angle_alpha   90.00
_cell.angle_beta   90.00
_cell.angle_gamma   90.00
#
_symmetry.space_group_name_H-M   'P 1'
#
loop_
_entity.id
_entity.type
_entity.pdbx_description
1 polymer ?
#
loop_
_entity_poly.entity_id
_entity_poly.type
_entity_poly.pdbx_seq_one_letter_code
_entity_poly.pdbx_strand_id
1 'polypeptide(L)'
;IAGDDDQAIYQWAGADVNALLSRANREGSIKDVLKQSYRIPASVHPYAISLINRNKNREPKIWNPCKEKGLIKFPNYKDLSLFKEGQWLLLAPTGYHLDKMCSDMRNQGIYFKRKGFFSLSQESIDAMFAWEKLQQGEGLFLNEVKLIYKYISSKTGLKWGAKKLLGVTENETLTYEDLKGQHGLLISAETPWHAALDRMSEREQRMINSLLKKKENLKKPPRITVSTIHGAKGGEADKVMLLTDISRKGLEEYYKNSEEMRRVFYTAMTRAKQELHVVAPETEIEFGEIRYDHQKRQR
;
A
#
# COMPACT_ATOMS: atom_id res chain seq x y z
N ILE A 1 32.39 1.15 -3.67
CA ILE A 1 31.08 1.58 -4.17
C ILE A 1 30.21 0.34 -4.29
N ALA A 2 28.99 0.39 -3.74
CA ALA A 2 27.99 -0.64 -3.93
C ALA A 2 26.84 -0.04 -4.77
N GLY A 3 26.34 -0.82 -5.74
CA GLY A 3 25.24 -0.39 -6.61
C GLY A 3 24.68 -1.55 -7.41
N ASP A 4 23.51 -1.34 -7.99
CA ASP A 4 22.85 -2.26 -8.91
C ASP A 4 22.32 -1.47 -10.11
N ASP A 5 23.01 -1.61 -11.24
CA ASP A 5 22.67 -0.96 -12.50
C ASP A 5 21.32 -1.41 -13.05
N ASP A 6 20.90 -2.64 -12.75
CA ASP A 6 19.59 -3.18 -13.13
C ASP A 6 18.43 -2.52 -12.34
N GLN A 7 18.72 -1.87 -11.21
CA GLN A 7 17.75 -1.12 -10.41
C GLN A 7 17.95 0.41 -10.50
N ALA A 8 18.67 0.91 -11.50
CA ALA A 8 18.85 2.33 -11.76
C ALA A 8 17.63 2.92 -12.47
N ILE A 9 16.60 3.27 -11.69
CA ILE A 9 15.29 3.75 -12.16
C ILE A 9 15.06 5.26 -11.97
N TYR A 10 16.09 6.00 -11.56
CA TYR A 10 16.02 7.46 -11.37
C TYR A 10 16.83 8.24 -12.42
N GLN A 11 16.91 7.75 -13.66
CA GLN A 11 17.63 8.45 -14.74
C GLN A 11 17.04 9.85 -14.99
N TRP A 12 15.73 9.97 -14.91
CA TRP A 12 15.01 11.26 -14.98
C TRP A 12 15.41 12.26 -13.87
N ALA A 13 15.98 11.77 -12.76
CA ALA A 13 16.50 12.59 -11.65
C ALA A 13 18.03 12.66 -11.64
N GLY A 14 18.69 12.32 -12.76
CA GLY A 14 20.14 12.42 -12.91
C GLY A 14 20.95 11.18 -12.52
N ALA A 15 20.31 10.04 -12.24
CA ALA A 15 21.05 8.79 -12.04
C ALA A 15 21.64 8.33 -13.39
N ASP A 16 22.94 8.12 -13.42
CA ASP A 16 23.66 7.70 -14.62
C ASP A 16 24.20 6.26 -14.45
N VAL A 17 23.62 5.34 -15.23
CA VAL A 17 24.05 3.95 -15.30
C VAL A 17 25.50 3.86 -15.82
N ASN A 18 25.86 4.68 -16.82
CA ASN A 18 27.20 4.65 -17.41
C ASN A 18 28.26 5.08 -16.39
N ALA A 19 27.94 6.04 -15.51
CA ALA A 19 28.86 6.45 -14.45
C ALA A 19 29.15 5.31 -13.46
N LEU A 20 28.18 4.45 -13.16
CA LEU A 20 28.39 3.26 -12.33
C LEU A 20 29.23 2.22 -13.08
N LEU A 21 28.86 1.91 -14.33
CA LEU A 21 29.55 0.91 -15.16
C LEU A 21 31.00 1.32 -15.47
N SER A 22 31.25 2.58 -15.81
CA SER A 22 32.60 3.07 -16.09
C SER A 22 33.51 2.99 -14.88
N ARG A 23 32.98 3.25 -13.67
CA ARG A 23 33.75 3.11 -12.43
C ARG A 23 34.04 1.62 -12.11
N ALA A 24 33.08 0.75 -12.36
CA ALA A 24 33.25 -0.68 -12.16
C ALA A 24 34.26 -1.29 -13.15
N ASN A 25 34.41 -0.71 -14.34
CA ASN A 25 35.32 -1.19 -15.40
C ASN A 25 36.66 -0.42 -15.45
N ARG A 26 36.91 0.48 -14.48
CA ARG A 26 38.18 1.23 -14.41
C ARG A 26 39.36 0.27 -14.17
N GLU A 27 40.47 0.55 -14.78
CA GLU A 27 41.70 -0.19 -14.56
C GLU A 27 42.08 -0.25 -13.07
N GLY A 28 42.43 -1.44 -12.56
CA GLY A 28 42.71 -1.70 -11.16
C GLY A 28 41.48 -1.86 -10.26
N SER A 29 40.24 -1.75 -10.79
CA SER A 29 39.03 -2.03 -10.03
C SER A 29 38.82 -3.53 -9.80
N ILE A 30 38.54 -3.90 -8.55
CA ILE A 30 38.06 -5.25 -8.21
C ILE A 30 36.55 -5.23 -8.15
N LYS A 31 35.90 -6.08 -8.95
CA LYS A 31 34.44 -6.25 -8.94
C LYS A 31 34.08 -7.55 -8.22
N ASP A 32 33.10 -7.46 -7.35
CA ASP A 32 32.44 -8.63 -6.78
C ASP A 32 30.90 -8.51 -6.95
N VAL A 33 30.29 -9.60 -7.35
CA VAL A 33 28.83 -9.71 -7.54
C VAL A 33 28.26 -10.56 -6.43
N LEU A 34 27.29 -10.01 -5.68
CA LEU A 34 26.57 -10.77 -4.66
C LEU A 34 25.77 -11.89 -5.33
N LYS A 35 26.21 -13.13 -5.12
CA LYS A 35 25.72 -14.32 -5.84
C LYS A 35 24.43 -14.91 -5.25
N GLN A 36 23.92 -14.40 -4.13
CA GLN A 36 22.76 -14.96 -3.46
C GLN A 36 21.72 -13.88 -3.12
N SER A 37 20.50 -14.07 -3.59
CA SER A 37 19.35 -13.31 -3.11
C SER A 37 18.68 -14.03 -1.95
N TYR A 38 18.34 -13.30 -0.90
CA TYR A 38 17.57 -13.79 0.25
C TYR A 38 16.09 -13.38 0.19
N ARG A 39 15.67 -12.71 -0.89
CA ARG A 39 14.33 -12.19 -1.07
C ARG A 39 13.59 -12.82 -2.25
N ILE A 40 14.23 -12.87 -3.42
CA ILE A 40 13.55 -13.15 -4.68
C ILE A 40 13.34 -14.66 -4.84
N PRO A 41 12.07 -15.13 -4.96
CA PRO A 41 11.76 -16.54 -5.07
C PRO A 41 12.24 -17.20 -6.37
N ALA A 42 12.37 -18.52 -6.34
CA ALA A 42 12.88 -19.31 -7.47
C ALA A 42 12.01 -19.17 -8.74
N SER A 43 10.68 -18.98 -8.62
CA SER A 43 9.81 -18.76 -9.78
C SER A 43 9.91 -17.34 -10.35
N VAL A 44 10.09 -16.33 -9.50
CA VAL A 44 10.17 -14.92 -9.92
C VAL A 44 11.53 -14.59 -10.55
N HIS A 45 12.59 -15.21 -10.06
CA HIS A 45 13.96 -14.97 -10.53
C HIS A 45 14.13 -15.12 -12.06
N PRO A 46 13.85 -16.28 -12.69
CA PRO A 46 14.05 -16.43 -14.13
C PRO A 46 13.15 -15.51 -14.95
N TYR A 47 11.97 -15.18 -14.43
CA TYR A 47 11.05 -14.26 -15.08
C TYR A 47 11.59 -12.81 -15.08
N ALA A 48 12.10 -12.35 -13.95
CA ALA A 48 12.74 -11.03 -13.84
C ALA A 48 14.03 -10.96 -14.67
N ILE A 49 14.87 -12.01 -14.62
CA ILE A 49 16.12 -12.09 -15.40
C ILE A 49 15.85 -12.09 -16.91
N SER A 50 14.80 -12.77 -17.37
CA SER A 50 14.45 -12.77 -18.80
C SER A 50 14.11 -11.38 -19.34
N LEU A 51 13.53 -10.51 -18.50
CA LEU A 51 13.27 -9.13 -18.86
C LEU A 51 14.54 -8.28 -18.91
N ILE A 52 15.33 -8.31 -17.82
CA ILE A 52 16.47 -7.41 -17.70
C ILE A 52 17.62 -7.78 -18.64
N ASN A 53 17.75 -9.04 -19.01
CA ASN A 53 18.76 -9.51 -19.98
C ASN A 53 18.54 -8.98 -21.41
N ARG A 54 17.42 -8.34 -21.70
CA ARG A 54 17.22 -7.63 -22.98
C ARG A 54 17.92 -6.28 -23.02
N ASN A 55 18.38 -5.76 -21.88
CA ASN A 55 19.18 -4.55 -21.82
C ASN A 55 20.61 -4.86 -22.24
N LYS A 56 21.16 -4.01 -23.10
CA LYS A 56 22.56 -4.11 -23.57
C LYS A 56 23.50 -3.37 -22.62
N ASN A 57 23.06 -2.22 -22.11
CA ASN A 57 23.83 -1.36 -21.22
C ASN A 57 23.67 -1.79 -19.77
N ARG A 58 24.29 -2.91 -19.40
CA ARG A 58 24.26 -3.47 -18.03
C ARG A 58 25.51 -4.30 -17.74
N GLU A 59 25.83 -4.47 -16.45
CA GLU A 59 26.81 -5.46 -16.02
C GLU A 59 26.18 -6.86 -16.04
N PRO A 60 26.72 -7.84 -16.76
CA PRO A 60 26.26 -9.23 -16.69
C PRO A 60 26.44 -9.79 -15.28
N LYS A 61 25.33 -10.26 -14.69
CA LYS A 61 25.33 -10.80 -13.33
C LYS A 61 24.66 -12.17 -13.29
N ILE A 62 25.31 -13.11 -12.60
CA ILE A 62 24.76 -14.43 -12.29
C ILE A 62 24.59 -14.50 -10.78
N TRP A 63 23.37 -14.72 -10.33
CA TRP A 63 23.04 -14.84 -8.93
C TRP A 63 21.87 -15.83 -8.73
N ASN A 64 21.76 -16.38 -7.53
CA ASN A 64 20.78 -17.39 -7.18
C ASN A 64 19.56 -16.77 -6.47
N PRO A 65 18.34 -17.28 -6.72
CA PRO A 65 17.16 -16.91 -5.96
C PRO A 65 17.26 -17.41 -4.51
N CYS A 66 16.36 -16.95 -3.64
CA CYS A 66 16.19 -17.52 -2.30
C CYS A 66 15.61 -18.95 -2.39
N LYS A 67 15.56 -19.65 -1.25
CA LYS A 67 15.07 -21.04 -1.17
C LYS A 67 13.56 -21.18 -1.42
N GLU A 68 12.80 -20.09 -1.26
CA GLU A 68 11.37 -20.08 -1.49
C GLU A 68 11.05 -20.36 -2.96
N LYS A 69 10.13 -21.29 -3.21
CA LYS A 69 9.66 -21.60 -4.57
C LYS A 69 8.97 -20.39 -5.19
N GLY A 70 8.09 -19.75 -4.43
CA GLY A 70 7.27 -18.62 -4.87
C GLY A 70 6.26 -18.97 -5.96
N LEU A 71 5.53 -17.96 -6.41
CA LEU A 71 4.47 -18.13 -7.40
C LEU A 71 4.30 -16.88 -8.27
N ILE A 72 4.01 -17.07 -9.57
CA ILE A 72 3.59 -15.98 -10.47
C ILE A 72 2.16 -16.26 -10.92
N LYS A 73 1.32 -15.23 -10.85
CA LYS A 73 -0.09 -15.26 -11.29
C LYS A 73 -0.37 -14.11 -12.25
N PHE A 74 -1.40 -14.29 -13.09
CA PHE A 74 -1.84 -13.31 -14.08
C PHE A 74 -3.33 -13.00 -13.89
N PRO A 75 -3.71 -12.33 -12.78
CA PRO A 75 -5.10 -12.01 -12.48
C PRO A 75 -5.62 -10.89 -13.38
N ASN A 76 -6.96 -10.80 -13.48
CA ASN A 76 -7.61 -9.63 -14.04
C ASN A 76 -7.57 -8.44 -13.09
N TYR A 77 -7.57 -7.24 -13.64
CA TYR A 77 -7.56 -5.97 -12.87
C TYR A 77 -8.66 -5.90 -11.80
N LYS A 78 -9.84 -6.43 -12.07
CA LYS A 78 -11.02 -6.35 -11.18
C LYS A 78 -11.05 -7.39 -10.08
N ASP A 79 -10.13 -8.33 -10.07
CA ASP A 79 -10.12 -9.39 -9.05
C ASP A 79 -9.48 -8.89 -7.74
N LEU A 80 -10.20 -8.01 -7.05
CA LEU A 80 -9.80 -7.49 -5.74
C LEU A 80 -10.03 -8.49 -4.60
N SER A 81 -10.63 -9.66 -4.88
CA SER A 81 -10.79 -10.74 -3.91
C SER A 81 -9.45 -11.37 -3.48
N LEU A 82 -8.39 -11.09 -4.23
CA LEU A 82 -7.02 -11.54 -3.96
C LEU A 82 -6.45 -10.98 -2.64
N PHE A 83 -6.92 -9.81 -2.19
CA PHE A 83 -6.38 -9.14 -0.99
C PHE A 83 -6.84 -9.74 0.35
N LYS A 84 -7.20 -11.01 0.40
CA LYS A 84 -7.72 -11.64 1.63
C LYS A 84 -6.66 -11.83 2.72
N GLU A 85 -5.43 -12.17 2.36
CA GLU A 85 -4.37 -12.55 3.30
C GLU A 85 -3.00 -12.04 2.85
N GLY A 86 -2.06 -11.94 3.81
CA GLY A 86 -0.67 -11.56 3.59
C GLY A 86 -0.43 -10.06 3.43
N GLN A 87 0.83 -9.68 3.42
CA GLN A 87 1.27 -8.29 3.18
C GLN A 87 1.37 -8.05 1.68
N TRP A 88 0.69 -7.00 1.22
CA TRP A 88 0.62 -6.68 -0.20
C TRP A 88 1.30 -5.36 -0.52
N LEU A 89 2.02 -5.35 -1.64
CA LEU A 89 2.53 -4.14 -2.28
C LEU A 89 1.94 -4.03 -3.68
N LEU A 90 1.05 -3.06 -3.88
CA LEU A 90 0.43 -2.77 -5.17
C LEU A 90 1.25 -1.70 -5.87
N LEU A 91 1.73 -2.00 -7.07
CA LEU A 91 2.65 -1.18 -7.84
C LEU A 91 2.09 -0.82 -9.22
N ALA A 92 2.31 0.43 -9.62
CA ALA A 92 2.13 0.89 -10.99
C ALA A 92 3.24 1.85 -11.38
N PRO A 93 3.53 2.03 -12.68
CA PRO A 93 4.51 3.00 -13.15
C PRO A 93 4.17 4.44 -12.75
N THR A 94 2.88 4.79 -12.75
CA THR A 94 2.41 6.15 -12.47
C THR A 94 1.35 6.20 -11.38
N GLY A 95 1.22 7.40 -10.73
CA GLY A 95 0.20 7.65 -9.72
C GLY A 95 -1.22 7.61 -10.28
N TYR A 96 -1.43 7.98 -11.53
CA TYR A 96 -2.73 8.01 -12.19
C TYR A 96 -3.41 6.62 -12.21
N HIS A 97 -2.69 5.57 -12.63
CA HIS A 97 -3.23 4.20 -12.63
C HIS A 97 -3.57 3.71 -11.21
N LEU A 98 -2.80 4.16 -10.22
CA LEU A 98 -3.10 3.85 -8.81
C LEU A 98 -4.35 4.58 -8.30
N ASP A 99 -4.67 5.78 -8.80
CA ASP A 99 -5.83 6.55 -8.33
C ASP A 99 -7.14 5.80 -8.59
N LYS A 100 -7.29 5.20 -9.78
CA LYS A 100 -8.44 4.38 -10.13
C LYS A 100 -8.52 3.14 -9.26
N MET A 101 -7.43 2.38 -9.15
CA MET A 101 -7.38 1.20 -8.30
C MET A 101 -7.72 1.53 -6.84
N CYS A 102 -7.18 2.62 -6.30
CA CYS A 102 -7.52 3.08 -4.95
C CYS A 102 -8.99 3.44 -4.80
N SER A 103 -9.62 4.00 -5.81
CA SER A 103 -11.06 4.28 -5.81
C SER A 103 -11.87 3.00 -5.74
N ASP A 104 -11.55 2.02 -6.58
CA ASP A 104 -12.23 0.73 -6.63
C ASP A 104 -12.04 -0.04 -5.31
N MET A 105 -10.82 -0.03 -4.76
CA MET A 105 -10.53 -0.65 -3.46
C MET A 105 -11.36 -0.01 -2.33
N ARG A 106 -11.49 1.34 -2.30
CA ARG A 106 -12.33 2.01 -1.30
C ARG A 106 -13.80 1.64 -1.45
N ASN A 107 -14.31 1.57 -2.68
CA ASN A 107 -15.70 1.21 -2.95
C ASN A 107 -16.01 -0.23 -2.51
N GLN A 108 -15.01 -1.12 -2.55
CA GLN A 108 -15.13 -2.49 -2.07
C GLN A 108 -14.78 -2.67 -0.58
N GLY A 109 -14.55 -1.57 0.15
CA GLY A 109 -14.21 -1.61 1.57
C GLY A 109 -12.89 -2.35 1.82
N ILE A 110 -11.85 -2.03 1.06
CA ILE A 110 -10.49 -2.56 1.26
C ILE A 110 -9.64 -1.51 1.96
N TYR A 111 -8.99 -1.91 3.05
CA TYR A 111 -8.12 -1.03 3.85
C TYR A 111 -6.70 -1.04 3.33
N PHE A 112 -6.17 0.12 2.98
CA PHE A 112 -4.83 0.27 2.44
C PHE A 112 -4.18 1.61 2.85
N LYS A 113 -2.85 1.68 2.73
CA LYS A 113 -2.10 2.94 2.86
C LYS A 113 -1.47 3.33 1.51
N ARG A 114 -1.40 4.64 1.26
CA ARG A 114 -0.74 5.23 0.09
C ARG A 114 -0.09 6.55 0.47
N LYS A 115 1.19 6.76 0.14
CA LYS A 115 1.94 7.99 0.44
C LYS A 115 1.85 8.43 1.91
N GLY A 116 1.86 7.48 2.85
CA GLY A 116 1.71 7.77 4.27
C GLY A 116 0.28 7.96 4.76
N PHE A 117 -0.71 8.08 3.88
CA PHE A 117 -2.13 8.23 4.24
C PHE A 117 -2.86 6.90 4.17
N PHE A 118 -3.80 6.70 5.08
CA PHE A 118 -4.69 5.53 5.09
C PHE A 118 -5.96 5.80 4.27
N SER A 119 -6.52 4.74 3.67
CA SER A 119 -7.78 4.83 2.92
C SER A 119 -9.01 5.12 3.78
N LEU A 120 -8.88 4.92 5.09
CA LEU A 120 -9.84 5.22 6.14
C LEU A 120 -9.12 6.05 7.20
N SER A 121 -9.76 7.09 7.74
CA SER A 121 -9.18 7.93 8.78
C SER A 121 -8.90 7.12 10.05
N GLN A 122 -7.71 7.24 10.62
CA GLN A 122 -7.40 6.64 11.91
C GLN A 122 -8.29 7.22 13.00
N GLU A 123 -8.56 8.52 12.97
CA GLU A 123 -9.47 9.17 13.92
C GLU A 123 -10.88 8.56 13.92
N SER A 124 -11.40 8.18 12.73
CA SER A 124 -12.72 7.53 12.63
C SER A 124 -12.71 6.14 13.26
N ILE A 125 -11.62 5.39 13.07
CA ILE A 125 -11.41 4.08 13.69
C ILE A 125 -11.31 4.22 15.21
N ASP A 126 -10.49 5.15 15.68
CA ASP A 126 -10.26 5.38 17.10
C ASP A 126 -11.53 5.88 17.81
N ALA A 127 -12.32 6.74 17.15
CA ALA A 127 -13.61 7.18 17.66
C ALA A 127 -14.61 6.02 17.83
N MET A 128 -14.66 5.12 16.85
CA MET A 128 -15.49 3.91 16.95
C MET A 128 -15.06 3.04 18.14
N PHE A 129 -13.77 2.76 18.30
CA PHE A 129 -13.27 1.98 19.42
C PHE A 129 -13.47 2.66 20.76
N ALA A 130 -13.30 3.97 20.84
CA ALA A 130 -13.57 4.72 22.06
C ALA A 130 -15.06 4.63 22.46
N TRP A 131 -15.99 4.69 21.48
CA TRP A 131 -17.41 4.50 21.76
C TRP A 131 -17.70 3.08 22.23
N GLU A 132 -17.12 2.05 21.61
CA GLU A 132 -17.28 0.65 22.04
C GLU A 132 -16.73 0.40 23.46
N LYS A 133 -15.60 1.00 23.83
CA LYS A 133 -15.08 0.97 25.21
C LYS A 133 -16.11 1.54 26.20
N LEU A 134 -16.67 2.70 25.85
CA LEU A 134 -17.70 3.36 26.68
C LEU A 134 -18.92 2.47 26.88
N GLN A 135 -19.35 1.78 25.81
CA GLN A 135 -20.45 0.79 25.89
C GLN A 135 -20.14 -0.41 26.78
N GLN A 136 -18.86 -0.79 26.87
CA GLN A 136 -18.39 -1.87 27.74
C GLN A 136 -18.21 -1.44 29.20
N GLY A 137 -18.50 -0.18 29.54
CA GLY A 137 -18.33 0.39 30.86
C GLY A 137 -16.90 0.83 31.20
N GLU A 138 -16.01 0.86 30.21
CA GLU A 138 -14.66 1.36 30.39
C GLU A 138 -14.62 2.89 30.38
N GLY A 139 -13.73 3.49 31.22
CA GLY A 139 -13.47 4.92 31.18
C GLY A 139 -12.63 5.35 29.98
N LEU A 140 -12.87 6.55 29.51
CA LEU A 140 -12.14 7.18 28.41
C LEU A 140 -11.21 8.28 28.90
N PHE A 141 -10.02 8.37 28.34
CA PHE A 141 -9.17 9.54 28.54
C PHE A 141 -9.69 10.77 27.79
N LEU A 142 -9.29 11.95 28.22
CA LEU A 142 -9.73 13.23 27.66
C LEU A 142 -9.61 13.30 26.11
N ASN A 143 -8.52 12.77 25.54
CA ASN A 143 -8.30 12.74 24.10
C ASN A 143 -9.34 11.83 23.37
N GLU A 144 -9.71 10.69 23.96
CA GLU A 144 -10.74 9.79 23.43
C GLU A 144 -12.14 10.44 23.51
N VAL A 145 -12.43 11.14 24.61
CA VAL A 145 -13.68 11.90 24.76
C VAL A 145 -13.77 13.04 23.74
N LYS A 146 -12.70 13.83 23.57
CA LYS A 146 -12.65 14.86 22.51
C LYS A 146 -12.89 14.27 21.14
N LEU A 147 -12.37 13.07 20.88
CA LEU A 147 -12.51 12.41 19.61
C LEU A 147 -13.95 11.95 19.35
N ILE A 148 -14.62 11.29 20.29
CA ILE A 148 -16.03 10.92 20.10
C ILE A 148 -16.91 12.16 19.99
N TYR A 149 -16.67 13.22 20.78
CA TYR A 149 -17.45 14.47 20.73
C TYR A 149 -17.26 15.23 19.40
N LYS A 150 -16.13 15.03 18.70
CA LYS A 150 -15.94 15.53 17.33
C LYS A 150 -16.95 14.94 16.36
N TYR A 151 -17.24 13.65 16.51
CA TYR A 151 -18.12 12.88 15.63
C TYR A 151 -19.59 12.85 16.10
N ILE A 152 -19.92 13.39 17.26
CA ILE A 152 -21.30 13.52 17.75
C ILE A 152 -21.87 14.88 17.37
N SER A 153 -23.13 14.91 16.90
CA SER A 153 -23.85 16.12 16.58
C SER A 153 -24.15 16.94 17.85
N SER A 154 -23.82 18.23 17.80
CA SER A 154 -24.15 19.17 18.88
C SER A 154 -25.62 19.49 18.95
N LYS A 155 -26.43 19.11 17.94
CA LYS A 155 -27.88 19.39 17.94
C LYS A 155 -28.67 18.32 18.67
N THR A 156 -28.25 17.08 18.60
CA THR A 156 -29.03 15.93 19.08
C THR A 156 -28.31 15.12 20.13
N GLY A 157 -26.96 15.07 20.09
CA GLY A 157 -26.18 14.16 20.93
C GLY A 157 -25.40 14.81 22.06
N LEU A 158 -25.28 16.15 22.10
CA LEU A 158 -24.53 16.88 23.12
C LEU A 158 -25.29 18.14 23.60
N LYS A 159 -25.20 18.44 24.88
CA LYS A 159 -25.61 19.73 25.42
C LYS A 159 -24.74 20.87 24.85
N TRP A 160 -25.31 22.06 24.80
CA TRP A 160 -24.59 23.24 24.36
C TRP A 160 -23.32 23.46 25.23
N GLY A 161 -22.19 23.71 24.57
CA GLY A 161 -20.89 23.91 25.24
C GLY A 161 -20.18 22.65 25.70
N ALA A 162 -20.78 21.43 25.61
CA ALA A 162 -20.19 20.17 26.08
C ALA A 162 -18.82 19.85 25.45
N LYS A 163 -18.58 20.26 24.21
CA LYS A 163 -17.29 20.03 23.53
C LYS A 163 -16.09 20.73 24.16
N LYS A 164 -16.32 21.71 25.09
CA LYS A 164 -15.24 22.38 25.80
C LYS A 164 -14.59 21.51 26.87
N LEU A 165 -15.30 20.51 27.40
CA LEU A 165 -14.84 19.59 28.45
C LEU A 165 -14.13 20.31 29.59
N LEU A 166 -14.79 21.34 30.13
CA LEU A 166 -14.22 22.18 31.18
C LEU A 166 -13.98 21.39 32.47
N GLY A 167 -12.83 21.62 33.09
CA GLY A 167 -12.48 20.99 34.38
C GLY A 167 -11.91 19.58 34.27
N VAL A 168 -11.73 19.01 33.06
CA VAL A 168 -11.18 17.67 32.87
C VAL A 168 -9.66 17.77 32.65
N THR A 169 -8.91 16.94 33.36
CA THR A 169 -7.45 16.81 33.22
C THR A 169 -7.05 15.68 32.26
N GLU A 170 -5.83 15.73 31.70
CA GLU A 170 -5.38 14.74 30.69
C GLU A 170 -5.25 13.31 31.25
N ASN A 171 -4.98 13.18 32.55
CA ASN A 171 -4.80 11.87 33.20
C ASN A 171 -6.09 11.29 33.79
N GLU A 172 -7.18 11.99 33.69
CA GLU A 172 -8.48 11.58 34.20
C GLU A 172 -9.20 10.68 33.20
N THR A 173 -9.82 9.61 33.70
CA THR A 173 -10.69 8.77 32.91
C THR A 173 -12.15 9.08 33.24
N LEU A 174 -12.96 9.31 32.21
CA LEU A 174 -14.38 9.63 32.31
C LEU A 174 -15.22 8.41 31.90
N THR A 175 -16.11 8.01 32.76
CA THR A 175 -17.11 6.96 32.50
C THR A 175 -18.30 7.51 31.70
N TYR A 176 -19.16 6.63 31.22
CA TYR A 176 -20.41 7.03 30.58
C TYR A 176 -21.27 7.93 31.50
N GLU A 177 -21.35 7.57 32.79
CA GLU A 177 -22.14 8.34 33.76
C GLU A 177 -21.55 9.75 34.00
N ASP A 178 -20.24 9.89 34.01
CA ASP A 178 -19.57 11.19 34.10
C ASP A 178 -19.90 12.04 32.87
N LEU A 179 -19.77 11.45 31.67
CA LEU A 179 -20.07 12.14 30.40
C LEU A 179 -21.54 12.59 30.33
N LYS A 180 -22.47 11.75 30.76
CA LYS A 180 -23.91 12.05 30.79
C LYS A 180 -24.29 13.07 31.86
N GLY A 181 -23.76 12.90 33.07
CA GLY A 181 -24.07 13.73 34.21
C GLY A 181 -23.46 15.13 34.16
N GLN A 182 -22.13 15.19 33.87
CA GLN A 182 -21.34 16.42 34.04
C GLN A 182 -20.88 17.02 32.71
N HIS A 183 -20.67 16.21 31.67
CA HIS A 183 -20.07 16.65 30.40
C HIS A 183 -21.05 16.67 29.22
N GLY A 184 -22.36 16.55 29.50
CA GLY A 184 -23.42 16.88 28.56
C GLY A 184 -23.61 15.90 27.40
N LEU A 185 -23.22 14.62 27.56
CA LEU A 185 -23.59 13.56 26.62
C LEU A 185 -25.09 13.26 26.75
N LEU A 186 -25.80 13.24 25.62
CA LEU A 186 -27.26 12.97 25.56
C LEU A 186 -27.60 11.61 24.95
N ILE A 187 -26.64 10.96 24.30
CA ILE A 187 -26.84 9.69 23.61
C ILE A 187 -26.76 8.54 24.62
N SER A 188 -27.68 7.55 24.50
CA SER A 188 -27.64 6.33 25.31
C SER A 188 -26.40 5.50 24.99
N ALA A 189 -25.81 4.87 26.01
CA ALA A 189 -24.71 3.91 25.84
C ALA A 189 -25.09 2.71 24.93
N GLU A 190 -26.38 2.35 24.88
CA GLU A 190 -26.86 1.26 24.04
C GLU A 190 -26.91 1.61 22.54
N THR A 191 -26.74 2.91 22.20
CA THR A 191 -26.76 3.37 20.80
C THR A 191 -25.55 2.82 20.03
N PRO A 192 -25.75 2.08 18.93
CA PRO A 192 -24.64 1.57 18.14
C PRO A 192 -23.71 2.70 17.67
N TRP A 193 -22.42 2.44 17.59
CA TRP A 193 -21.40 3.47 17.26
C TRP A 193 -21.73 4.28 16.00
N HIS A 194 -22.25 3.63 14.94
CA HIS A 194 -22.59 4.31 13.67
C HIS A 194 -23.76 5.28 13.78
N ALA A 195 -24.66 5.08 14.76
CA ALA A 195 -25.74 6.00 15.05
C ALA A 195 -25.32 7.08 16.06
N ALA A 196 -24.46 6.73 17.02
CA ALA A 196 -23.93 7.67 18.00
C ALA A 196 -22.97 8.68 17.37
N LEU A 197 -22.07 8.21 16.49
CA LEU A 197 -21.08 9.05 15.79
C LEU A 197 -21.66 9.56 14.46
N ASP A 198 -22.81 10.23 14.52
CA ASP A 198 -23.66 10.65 13.39
C ASP A 198 -23.00 11.68 12.45
N ARG A 199 -21.89 12.31 12.85
CA ARG A 199 -21.08 13.20 12.02
C ARG A 199 -19.97 12.47 11.26
N MET A 200 -19.77 11.18 11.50
CA MET A 200 -18.91 10.36 10.65
C MET A 200 -19.56 10.20 9.29
N SER A 201 -18.81 10.40 8.21
CA SER A 201 -19.37 10.28 6.86
C SER A 201 -19.93 8.87 6.62
N GLU A 202 -21.05 8.78 5.91
CA GLU A 202 -21.64 7.47 5.56
C GLU A 202 -20.67 6.54 4.84
N ARG A 203 -19.74 7.11 4.08
CA ARG A 203 -18.71 6.36 3.41
C ARG A 203 -17.75 5.69 4.39
N GLU A 204 -17.31 6.42 5.42
CA GLU A 204 -16.44 5.86 6.47
C GLU A 204 -17.17 4.81 7.27
N GLN A 205 -18.44 5.07 7.65
CA GLN A 205 -19.26 4.10 8.37
C GLN A 205 -19.43 2.81 7.57
N ARG A 206 -19.76 2.90 6.29
CA ARG A 206 -19.89 1.72 5.40
C ARG A 206 -18.56 0.97 5.27
N MET A 207 -17.44 1.69 5.18
CA MET A 207 -16.13 1.07 5.07
C MET A 207 -15.74 0.34 6.37
N ILE A 208 -15.91 0.97 7.54
CA ILE A 208 -15.67 0.34 8.84
C ILE A 208 -16.51 -0.94 8.97
N ASN A 209 -17.83 -0.85 8.72
CA ASN A 209 -18.71 -2.01 8.79
C ASN A 209 -18.30 -3.14 7.84
N SER A 210 -17.84 -2.80 6.62
CA SER A 210 -17.33 -3.79 5.67
C SER A 210 -16.08 -4.49 6.20
N LEU A 211 -15.15 -3.73 6.80
CA LEU A 211 -13.90 -4.26 7.36
C LEU A 211 -14.14 -5.13 8.58
N LEU A 212 -15.06 -4.73 9.48
CA LEU A 212 -15.46 -5.53 10.64
C LEU A 212 -16.10 -6.86 10.21
N LYS A 213 -17.00 -6.85 9.20
CA LYS A 213 -17.58 -8.07 8.62
C LYS A 213 -16.52 -9.00 8.03
N LYS A 214 -15.46 -8.45 7.45
CA LYS A 214 -14.31 -9.21 6.91
C LYS A 214 -13.32 -9.65 8.00
N LYS A 215 -13.57 -9.31 9.27
CA LYS A 215 -12.69 -9.57 10.42
C LYS A 215 -11.29 -8.95 10.25
N GLU A 216 -11.19 -7.82 9.56
CA GLU A 216 -9.93 -7.07 9.47
C GLU A 216 -9.57 -6.46 10.83
N ASN A 217 -8.30 -6.53 11.20
CA ASN A 217 -7.83 -5.95 12.44
C ASN A 217 -7.54 -4.46 12.27
N LEU A 218 -8.52 -3.61 12.60
CA LEU A 218 -8.41 -2.16 12.47
C LEU A 218 -7.46 -1.51 13.50
N LYS A 219 -7.02 -2.25 14.53
CA LYS A 219 -5.99 -1.78 15.49
C LYS A 219 -4.58 -1.86 14.91
N LYS A 220 -4.40 -2.52 13.76
CA LYS A 220 -3.10 -2.64 13.07
C LYS A 220 -3.10 -1.82 11.79
N PRO A 221 -1.92 -1.35 11.32
CA PRO A 221 -1.80 -0.73 10.01
C PRO A 221 -2.33 -1.66 8.90
N PRO A 222 -2.85 -1.08 7.80
CA PRO A 222 -3.37 -1.88 6.69
C PRO A 222 -2.29 -2.77 6.09
N ARG A 223 -2.68 -4.00 5.75
CA ARG A 223 -1.81 -5.01 5.13
C ARG A 223 -1.42 -4.66 3.68
N ILE A 224 -2.13 -3.72 3.06
CA ILE A 224 -1.95 -3.35 1.66
C ILE A 224 -1.27 -1.99 1.60
N THR A 225 -0.13 -1.94 0.93
CA THR A 225 0.57 -0.69 0.60
C THR A 225 0.44 -0.43 -0.90
N VAL A 226 0.03 0.77 -1.26
CA VAL A 226 -0.09 1.22 -2.66
C VAL A 226 0.98 2.26 -2.93
N SER A 227 1.79 2.04 -3.97
CA SER A 227 2.90 2.94 -4.33
C SER A 227 3.17 2.92 -5.84
N THR A 228 3.78 3.97 -6.34
CA THR A 228 4.46 3.87 -7.65
C THR A 228 5.68 2.97 -7.53
N ILE A 229 6.12 2.40 -8.64
CA ILE A 229 7.34 1.56 -8.66
C ILE A 229 8.54 2.34 -8.12
N HIS A 230 8.68 3.61 -8.51
CA HIS A 230 9.73 4.49 -8.01
C HIS A 230 9.63 4.72 -6.49
N GLY A 231 8.42 5.00 -6.00
CA GLY A 231 8.20 5.21 -4.56
C GLY A 231 8.38 3.97 -3.70
N ALA A 232 8.35 2.79 -4.30
CA ALA A 232 8.54 1.51 -3.62
C ALA A 232 9.99 0.99 -3.68
N LYS A 233 10.92 1.75 -4.29
CA LYS A 233 12.33 1.33 -4.32
C LYS A 233 12.86 1.18 -2.89
N GLY A 234 13.50 0.04 -2.61
CA GLY A 234 13.92 -0.34 -1.26
C GLY A 234 12.87 -1.07 -0.43
N GLY A 235 11.58 -0.97 -0.79
CA GLY A 235 10.49 -1.73 -0.15
C GLY A 235 10.39 -3.16 -0.66
N GLU A 236 9.64 -3.99 0.09
CA GLU A 236 9.33 -5.38 -0.26
C GLU A 236 8.04 -5.83 0.42
N ALA A 237 7.40 -6.87 -0.10
CA ALA A 237 6.22 -7.49 0.52
C ALA A 237 6.16 -8.98 0.20
N ASP A 238 5.36 -9.73 0.96
CA ASP A 238 5.14 -11.14 0.69
C ASP A 238 4.53 -11.32 -0.71
N LYS A 239 3.56 -10.48 -1.04
CA LYS A 239 2.85 -10.49 -2.32
C LYS A 239 2.94 -9.12 -3.01
N VAL A 240 3.27 -9.13 -4.28
CA VAL A 240 3.30 -7.92 -5.11
C VAL A 240 2.25 -8.04 -6.19
N MET A 241 1.41 -7.01 -6.33
CA MET A 241 0.53 -6.81 -7.47
C MET A 241 1.11 -5.71 -8.36
N LEU A 242 1.43 -6.05 -9.58
CA LEU A 242 2.07 -5.17 -10.56
C LEU A 242 1.10 -4.86 -11.70
N LEU A 243 0.68 -3.62 -11.81
CA LEU A 243 -0.11 -3.12 -12.95
C LEU A 243 0.81 -2.90 -14.15
N THR A 244 0.36 -3.34 -15.33
CA THR A 244 1.13 -3.26 -16.56
C THR A 244 0.81 -2.03 -17.42
N ASP A 245 -0.25 -1.31 -17.07
CA ASP A 245 -0.63 -0.07 -17.75
C ASP A 245 0.47 0.99 -17.67
N ILE A 246 0.76 1.65 -18.80
CA ILE A 246 1.66 2.79 -18.88
C ILE A 246 0.94 3.99 -19.49
N SER A 247 1.43 5.20 -19.20
CA SER A 247 0.88 6.42 -19.81
C SER A 247 1.36 6.58 -21.26
N ARG A 248 0.68 7.44 -22.04
CA ARG A 248 1.16 7.82 -23.39
C ARG A 248 2.60 8.32 -23.35
N LYS A 249 2.91 9.19 -22.38
CA LYS A 249 4.29 9.66 -22.17
C LYS A 249 5.25 8.50 -21.86
N GLY A 250 4.84 7.56 -21.01
CA GLY A 250 5.61 6.35 -20.72
C GLY A 250 5.86 5.49 -21.96
N LEU A 251 4.88 5.40 -22.87
CA LEU A 251 5.05 4.70 -24.15
C LEU A 251 6.06 5.42 -25.07
N GLU A 252 5.99 6.74 -25.14
CA GLU A 252 6.96 7.56 -25.89
C GLU A 252 8.39 7.41 -25.34
N GLU A 253 8.53 7.42 -24.00
CA GLU A 253 9.80 7.18 -23.33
C GLU A 253 10.31 5.75 -23.55
N TYR A 254 9.43 4.76 -23.54
CA TYR A 254 9.78 3.37 -23.87
C TYR A 254 10.35 3.23 -25.28
N TYR A 255 9.76 3.89 -26.28
CA TYR A 255 10.31 3.88 -27.65
C TYR A 255 11.66 4.59 -27.77
N LYS A 256 11.91 5.61 -26.95
CA LYS A 256 13.20 6.31 -26.90
C LYS A 256 14.27 5.51 -26.14
N ASN A 257 13.92 4.92 -25.02
CA ASN A 257 14.82 4.19 -24.13
C ASN A 257 14.10 3.03 -23.44
N SER A 258 13.95 1.93 -24.14
CA SER A 258 13.26 0.74 -23.62
C SER A 258 13.99 0.10 -22.40
N GLU A 259 15.31 0.33 -22.27
CA GLU A 259 16.10 -0.22 -21.17
C GLU A 259 15.71 0.36 -19.81
N GLU A 260 15.38 1.65 -19.77
CA GLU A 260 14.93 2.29 -18.53
C GLU A 260 13.60 1.68 -18.05
N MET A 261 12.64 1.51 -18.97
CA MET A 261 11.34 0.91 -18.62
C MET A 261 11.50 -0.55 -18.14
N ARG A 262 12.39 -1.33 -18.76
CA ARG A 262 12.70 -2.68 -18.30
C ARG A 262 13.30 -2.68 -16.90
N ARG A 263 14.17 -1.73 -16.54
CA ARG A 263 14.69 -1.57 -15.16
C ARG A 263 13.58 -1.23 -14.18
N VAL A 264 12.63 -0.38 -14.57
CA VAL A 264 11.47 -0.03 -13.73
C VAL A 264 10.66 -1.29 -13.41
N PHE A 265 10.26 -2.06 -14.41
CA PHE A 265 9.47 -3.27 -14.22
C PHE A 265 10.27 -4.40 -13.53
N TYR A 266 11.54 -4.58 -13.86
CA TYR A 266 12.44 -5.48 -13.14
C TYR A 266 12.50 -5.14 -11.65
N THR A 267 12.67 -3.86 -11.33
CA THR A 267 12.68 -3.39 -9.94
C THR A 267 11.38 -3.75 -9.24
N ALA A 268 10.23 -3.55 -9.89
CA ALA A 268 8.93 -3.91 -9.32
C ALA A 268 8.78 -5.41 -9.06
N MET A 269 9.11 -6.25 -10.04
CA MET A 269 9.03 -7.71 -9.92
C MET A 269 9.89 -8.24 -8.77
N THR A 270 11.08 -7.66 -8.59
CA THR A 270 12.02 -8.05 -7.53
C THR A 270 11.62 -7.57 -6.13
N ARG A 271 10.45 -6.95 -5.94
CA ARG A 271 9.90 -6.62 -4.61
C ARG A 271 9.15 -7.79 -3.96
N ALA A 272 8.78 -8.81 -4.72
CA ALA A 272 8.03 -9.97 -4.23
C ALA A 272 8.92 -10.94 -3.46
N LYS A 273 8.46 -11.36 -2.27
CA LYS A 273 9.11 -12.38 -1.43
C LYS A 273 8.50 -13.77 -1.60
N GLN A 274 7.22 -13.84 -1.99
CA GLN A 274 6.46 -15.09 -2.16
C GLN A 274 5.69 -15.12 -3.46
N GLU A 275 4.85 -14.11 -3.73
CA GLU A 275 3.97 -14.11 -4.88
C GLU A 275 4.12 -12.83 -5.71
N LEU A 276 4.23 -12.98 -7.02
CA LEU A 276 4.13 -11.90 -7.99
C LEU A 276 2.85 -12.06 -8.82
N HIS A 277 1.96 -11.07 -8.75
CA HIS A 277 0.74 -10.99 -9.53
C HIS A 277 0.91 -9.92 -10.61
N VAL A 278 1.08 -10.31 -11.85
CA VAL A 278 1.17 -9.41 -13.01
C VAL A 278 -0.24 -9.22 -13.57
N VAL A 279 -0.80 -8.04 -13.37
CA VAL A 279 -2.19 -7.74 -13.70
C VAL A 279 -2.34 -7.42 -15.17
N ALA A 280 -3.41 -7.95 -15.79
CA ALA A 280 -3.81 -7.56 -17.13
C ALA A 280 -4.09 -6.05 -17.20
N PRO A 281 -3.69 -5.37 -18.29
CA PRO A 281 -3.93 -3.95 -18.43
C PRO A 281 -5.44 -3.67 -18.48
N GLU A 282 -5.81 -2.50 -17.98
CA GLU A 282 -7.16 -1.98 -18.09
C GLU A 282 -7.30 -1.04 -19.29
N THR A 283 -6.17 -0.46 -19.71
CA THR A 283 -6.08 0.45 -20.85
C THR A 283 -5.47 -0.24 -22.08
N GLU A 284 -5.56 0.40 -23.25
CA GLU A 284 -4.96 -0.11 -24.49
C GLU A 284 -3.42 0.04 -24.50
N ILE A 285 -2.85 0.79 -23.55
CA ILE A 285 -1.41 1.08 -23.50
C ILE A 285 -0.78 0.33 -22.32
N GLU A 286 -0.04 -0.71 -22.63
CA GLU A 286 0.62 -1.56 -21.63
C GLU A 286 2.11 -1.76 -21.89
N PHE A 287 2.84 -2.13 -20.85
CA PHE A 287 4.17 -2.70 -20.97
C PHE A 287 4.07 -4.20 -21.25
N GLY A 288 3.91 -4.55 -22.53
CA GLY A 288 3.61 -5.92 -22.95
C GLY A 288 4.77 -6.93 -22.83
N GLU A 289 6.03 -6.48 -22.62
CA GLU A 289 7.20 -7.36 -22.63
C GLU A 289 7.15 -8.45 -21.53
N ILE A 290 6.55 -8.17 -20.38
CA ILE A 290 6.47 -9.14 -19.28
C ILE A 290 5.39 -10.19 -19.46
N ARG A 291 4.25 -9.86 -20.08
CA ARG A 291 3.14 -10.83 -20.34
C ARG A 291 3.42 -11.72 -21.54
N TYR A 292 3.96 -11.13 -22.60
CA TYR A 292 4.22 -11.84 -23.84
C TYR A 292 5.14 -13.07 -23.64
N ASP A 293 6.18 -12.91 -22.85
CA ASP A 293 7.13 -13.99 -22.56
C ASP A 293 6.51 -15.16 -21.82
N HIS A 294 5.59 -14.87 -20.89
CA HIS A 294 4.89 -15.92 -20.15
C HIS A 294 3.98 -16.74 -21.06
N GLN A 295 3.23 -16.11 -21.97
CA GLN A 295 2.35 -16.79 -22.89
C GLN A 295 3.11 -17.67 -23.90
N LYS A 296 4.32 -17.27 -24.32
CA LYS A 296 5.18 -18.09 -25.17
C LYS A 296 5.74 -19.34 -24.47
N ARG A 297 5.97 -19.29 -23.16
CA ARG A 297 6.52 -20.41 -22.39
C ARG A 297 5.47 -21.47 -22.05
N GLN A 298 4.18 -21.16 -22.16
CA GLN A 298 3.06 -22.09 -21.93
C GLN A 298 2.59 -22.78 -23.21
N ARG A 299 3.12 -22.41 -24.40
CA ARG A 299 2.95 -23.08 -25.68
C ARG A 299 4.18 -23.90 -26.03
#